data_fe3f4541cf074507cd7deac43c4aaeac
#
_entry.id   fe3f4541cf074507cd7deac43c4aaeac
#
_cell.length_a   1.000
_cell.length_b   1.000
_cell.length_c   1.000
_cell.angle_alpha   90.00
_cell.angle_beta   90.00
_cell.angle_gamma   90.00
#
_symmetry.space_group_name_H-M   'P 1'
#
loop_
_entity.id
_entity.type
_entity.pdbx_description
1 polymer ?
#
loop_
_entity_poly.entity_id
_entity_poly.type
_entity_poly.pdbx_seq_one_letter_code
_entity_poly.pdbx_strand_id
1 'polypeptide(L)'
;DTFNNLADGDANVAHNLKAGCNVIRDEMEFAAFEEFFKRKKPIMGICRGHQLVNAALGGHNMLNFPRKHAVEHSEGIQHEIVAEDGSILNRLYGPKLLVNSFHRDCADAVGPDVKVTARSLDGIIEAIEHKTLPVFSVQFHPERMRGDAPNPAFGPDGTELFKYFVDLC
;
A
#
# COMPACT_ATOMS: atom_id res chain seq x y z
N ASP A 1 -19.90 -1.93 4.19
CA ASP A 1 -19.22 -2.60 5.33
C ASP A 1 -18.02 -3.48 4.97
N THR A 2 -17.29 -3.11 3.94
CA THR A 2 -16.12 -3.90 3.46
C THR A 2 -14.97 -3.90 4.49
N PHE A 3 -14.86 -2.86 5.31
CA PHE A 3 -13.89 -2.82 6.41
C PHE A 3 -14.36 -3.53 7.70
N ASN A 4 -15.67 -3.65 7.92
CA ASN A 4 -16.20 -4.34 9.10
C ASN A 4 -16.08 -5.86 9.05
N ASN A 5 -15.95 -6.44 7.86
CA ASN A 5 -15.74 -7.88 7.68
C ASN A 5 -14.28 -8.31 7.94
N LEU A 6 -13.39 -7.36 8.19
CA LEU A 6 -11.96 -7.57 8.39
C LEU A 6 -11.55 -7.60 9.87
N ALA A 7 -12.48 -7.35 10.78
CA ALA A 7 -12.22 -7.40 12.21
C ALA A 7 -12.51 -8.81 12.74
N ASP A 8 -11.51 -9.66 12.81
CA ASP A 8 -11.54 -10.93 13.54
C ASP A 8 -11.79 -10.66 15.04
N GLY A 9 -13.07 -10.44 15.40
CA GLY A 9 -13.59 -10.61 16.74
C GLY A 9 -12.91 -9.88 17.93
N ASP A 10 -11.88 -9.08 17.70
CA ASP A 10 -11.20 -8.31 18.75
C ASP A 10 -11.91 -6.97 19.00
N ALA A 11 -12.47 -6.79 20.20
CA ALA A 11 -13.16 -5.58 20.60
C ALA A 11 -12.28 -4.32 20.52
N ASN A 12 -10.96 -4.44 20.67
CA ASN A 12 -10.00 -3.33 20.52
C ASN A 12 -9.84 -2.93 19.04
N VAL A 13 -9.85 -3.89 18.14
CA VAL A 13 -9.81 -3.64 16.69
C VAL A 13 -11.10 -2.93 16.26
N ALA A 14 -12.26 -3.41 16.71
CA ALA A 14 -13.55 -2.78 16.43
C ALA A 14 -13.66 -1.35 16.98
N HIS A 15 -13.07 -1.07 18.14
CA HIS A 15 -13.05 0.28 18.73
C HIS A 15 -12.15 1.23 17.92
N ASN A 16 -10.96 0.79 17.55
CA ASN A 16 -10.03 1.57 16.75
C ASN A 16 -10.53 1.79 15.31
N LEU A 17 -11.25 0.83 14.73
CA LEU A 17 -11.95 0.97 13.47
C LEU A 17 -13.00 2.08 13.53
N LYS A 18 -13.86 2.09 14.58
CA LYS A 18 -14.88 3.14 14.76
C LYS A 18 -14.26 4.53 14.90
N ALA A 19 -13.10 4.66 15.54
CA ALA A 19 -12.40 5.92 15.70
C ALA A 19 -11.69 6.41 14.41
N GLY A 20 -11.34 5.51 13.50
CA GLY A 20 -10.63 5.81 12.27
C GLY A 20 -11.44 5.72 10.97
N CYS A 21 -12.64 5.11 11.02
CA CYS A 21 -13.50 4.96 9.85
C CYS A 21 -14.19 6.27 9.48
N ASN A 22 -13.97 6.71 8.27
CA ASN A 22 -14.78 7.74 7.65
C ASN A 22 -15.59 7.09 6.52
N VAL A 23 -16.82 6.68 6.83
CA VAL A 23 -17.71 5.95 5.91
C VAL A 23 -17.90 6.71 4.59
N ILE A 24 -18.09 8.02 4.67
CA ILE A 24 -18.28 8.86 3.47
C ILE A 24 -17.03 8.82 2.59
N ARG A 25 -15.86 8.92 3.19
CA ARG A 25 -14.58 8.83 2.47
C ARG A 25 -14.40 7.45 1.85
N ASP A 26 -14.72 6.39 2.59
CA ASP A 26 -14.61 5.02 2.11
C ASP A 26 -15.53 4.80 0.91
N GLU A 27 -16.80 5.20 0.99
CA GLU A 27 -17.75 5.11 -0.10
C GLU A 27 -17.27 5.86 -1.36
N MET A 28 -16.77 7.08 -1.19
CA MET A 28 -16.26 7.89 -2.30
C MET A 28 -15.01 7.26 -2.95
N GLU A 29 -14.07 6.80 -2.15
CA GLU A 29 -12.82 6.22 -2.66
C GLU A 29 -13.07 4.88 -3.36
N PHE A 30 -13.95 4.01 -2.83
CA PHE A 30 -14.35 2.77 -3.50
C PHE A 30 -15.11 3.05 -4.80
N ALA A 31 -16.05 3.99 -4.80
CA ALA A 31 -16.78 4.37 -6.02
C ALA A 31 -15.83 4.93 -7.09
N ALA A 32 -14.88 5.76 -6.71
CA ALA A 32 -13.86 6.26 -7.62
C ALA A 32 -12.99 5.11 -8.16
N PHE A 33 -12.51 4.21 -7.28
CA PHE A 33 -11.75 3.03 -7.71
C PHE A 33 -12.52 2.21 -8.74
N GLU A 34 -13.77 1.84 -8.45
CA GLU A 34 -14.61 1.03 -9.34
C GLU A 34 -14.77 1.68 -10.72
N GLU A 35 -15.02 2.98 -10.77
CA GLU A 35 -15.22 3.69 -12.03
C GLU A 35 -13.94 3.75 -12.86
N PHE A 36 -12.78 4.04 -12.25
CA PHE A 36 -11.49 4.03 -12.94
C PHE A 36 -11.09 2.64 -13.38
N PHE A 37 -11.28 1.64 -12.52
CA PHE A 37 -10.98 0.24 -12.79
C PHE A 37 -11.81 -0.31 -13.96
N LYS A 38 -13.13 -0.06 -13.95
CA LYS A 38 -14.04 -0.43 -15.04
C LYS A 38 -13.64 0.17 -16.37
N ARG A 39 -13.12 1.40 -16.36
CA ARG A 39 -12.60 2.09 -17.54
C ARG A 39 -11.17 1.71 -17.89
N LYS A 40 -10.55 0.79 -17.16
CA LYS A 40 -9.16 0.35 -17.32
C LYS A 40 -8.16 1.51 -17.26
N LYS A 41 -8.45 2.53 -16.45
CA LYS A 41 -7.57 3.67 -16.25
C LYS A 41 -6.45 3.31 -15.28
N PRO A 42 -5.27 3.94 -15.40
CA PRO A 42 -4.22 3.80 -14.42
C PRO A 42 -4.68 4.17 -13.01
N ILE A 43 -4.31 3.34 -12.04
CA ILE A 43 -4.59 3.58 -10.61
C ILE A 43 -3.30 3.33 -9.83
N MET A 44 -2.91 4.29 -9.00
CA MET A 44 -1.83 4.16 -8.03
C MET A 44 -2.37 4.36 -6.61
N GLY A 45 -2.21 3.36 -5.75
CA GLY A 45 -2.57 3.43 -4.34
C GLY A 45 -1.34 3.69 -3.45
N ILE A 46 -1.45 4.60 -2.47
CA ILE A 46 -0.39 4.90 -1.50
C ILE A 46 -0.93 4.69 -0.09
N CYS A 47 -0.22 3.92 0.74
CA CYS A 47 -0.52 3.65 2.15
C CYS A 47 -1.97 3.17 2.32
N ARG A 48 -2.87 4.01 2.84
CA ARG A 48 -4.31 3.68 2.91
C ARG A 48 -4.89 3.33 1.53
N GLY A 49 -4.43 3.99 0.46
CA GLY A 49 -4.81 3.66 -0.92
C GLY A 49 -4.32 2.28 -1.36
N HIS A 50 -3.19 1.80 -0.86
CA HIS A 50 -2.73 0.43 -1.07
C HIS A 50 -3.70 -0.59 -0.44
N GLN A 51 -4.13 -0.34 0.79
CA GLN A 51 -5.09 -1.20 1.50
C GLN A 51 -6.46 -1.19 0.81
N LEU A 52 -6.90 -0.03 0.31
CA LEU A 52 -8.12 0.09 -0.47
C LEU A 52 -8.05 -0.69 -1.78
N VAL A 53 -6.97 -0.53 -2.55
CA VAL A 53 -6.74 -1.27 -3.81
C VAL A 53 -6.73 -2.78 -3.54
N ASN A 54 -6.04 -3.23 -2.48
CA ASN A 54 -6.03 -4.63 -2.10
C ASN A 54 -7.43 -5.15 -1.79
N ALA A 55 -8.19 -4.45 -0.94
CA ALA A 55 -9.56 -4.84 -0.58
C ALA A 55 -10.51 -4.83 -1.79
N ALA A 56 -10.44 -3.80 -2.63
CA ALA A 56 -11.27 -3.68 -3.82
C ALA A 56 -11.01 -4.79 -4.85
N LEU A 57 -9.80 -5.33 -4.89
CA LEU A 57 -9.42 -6.46 -5.74
C LEU A 57 -9.60 -7.83 -5.06
N GLY A 58 -10.29 -7.88 -3.91
CA GLY A 58 -10.64 -9.13 -3.21
C GLY A 58 -9.54 -9.66 -2.29
N GLY A 59 -8.59 -8.84 -1.92
CA GLY A 59 -7.58 -9.16 -0.91
C GLY A 59 -8.08 -8.91 0.51
N HIS A 60 -7.26 -9.26 1.49
CA HIS A 60 -7.50 -9.07 2.91
C HIS A 60 -6.44 -8.13 3.52
N ASN A 61 -6.87 -7.27 4.44
CA ASN A 61 -5.99 -6.38 5.19
C ASN A 61 -6.04 -6.71 6.68
N MET A 62 -4.88 -6.84 7.29
CA MET A 62 -4.72 -6.98 8.74
C MET A 62 -4.72 -5.59 9.37
N LEU A 63 -5.57 -5.38 10.38
CA LEU A 63 -5.67 -4.14 11.13
C LEU A 63 -4.85 -4.23 12.40
N ASN A 64 -4.13 -3.13 12.74
CA ASN A 64 -3.28 -3.08 13.92
C ASN A 64 -2.38 -4.33 14.03
N PHE A 65 -1.64 -4.65 12.96
CA PHE A 65 -0.78 -5.83 12.99
C PHE A 65 0.15 -5.80 14.20
N PRO A 66 0.40 -6.96 14.84
CA PRO A 66 1.07 -7.02 16.13
C PRO A 66 2.46 -6.36 16.07
N ARG A 67 2.79 -5.50 17.05
CA ARG A 67 4.12 -4.89 17.21
C ARG A 67 5.27 -5.89 17.46
N LYS A 68 5.03 -7.17 17.23
CA LYS A 68 6.00 -8.26 17.37
C LYS A 68 6.81 -8.55 16.10
N HIS A 69 6.60 -7.74 15.07
CA HIS A 69 7.41 -7.85 13.85
C HIS A 69 8.84 -7.37 14.11
N ALA A 70 9.79 -7.99 13.44
CA ALA A 70 11.21 -7.67 13.58
C ALA A 70 11.57 -6.27 13.07
N VAL A 71 10.67 -5.67 12.29
CA VAL A 71 10.78 -4.34 11.72
C VAL A 71 9.64 -3.48 12.26
N GLU A 72 9.94 -2.24 12.63
CA GLU A 72 8.92 -1.28 13.03
C GLU A 72 8.37 -0.56 11.78
N HIS A 73 7.03 -0.43 11.70
CA HIS A 73 6.33 0.14 10.53
C HIS A 73 5.60 1.45 10.84
N SER A 74 5.98 2.15 11.90
CA SER A 74 5.32 3.38 12.32
C SER A 74 6.30 4.54 12.47
N GLU A 75 5.76 5.76 12.65
CA GLU A 75 6.49 6.97 13.02
C GLU A 75 7.59 7.41 12.06
N GLY A 76 7.55 6.97 10.80
CA GLY A 76 8.52 7.36 9.78
C GLY A 76 9.82 6.55 9.82
N ILE A 77 9.85 5.46 10.57
CA ILE A 77 10.99 4.54 10.58
C ILE A 77 11.24 4.02 9.18
N GLN A 78 12.50 3.87 8.86
CA GLN A 78 12.93 3.36 7.55
C GLN A 78 13.28 1.89 7.66
N HIS A 79 12.86 1.13 6.66
CA HIS A 79 13.22 -0.28 6.55
C HIS A 79 13.49 -0.68 5.10
N GLU A 80 14.23 -1.77 4.93
CA GLU A 80 14.49 -2.35 3.62
C GLU A 80 13.30 -3.19 3.16
N ILE A 81 12.94 -3.03 1.90
CA ILE A 81 12.03 -3.92 1.19
C ILE A 81 12.74 -4.61 0.03
N VAL A 82 12.28 -5.80 -0.33
CA VAL A 82 12.76 -6.57 -1.49
C VAL A 82 11.69 -6.55 -2.56
N ALA A 83 12.06 -6.03 -3.73
CA ALA A 83 11.19 -5.96 -4.90
C ALA A 83 11.41 -7.18 -5.79
N GLU A 84 10.31 -7.81 -6.21
CA GLU A 84 10.30 -8.96 -7.12
C GLU A 84 10.86 -8.57 -8.50
N ASP A 85 11.59 -9.51 -9.10
CA ASP A 85 12.17 -9.29 -10.42
C ASP A 85 11.10 -8.97 -11.47
N GLY A 86 11.40 -7.97 -12.32
CA GLY A 86 10.48 -7.47 -13.34
C GLY A 86 9.29 -6.65 -12.83
N SER A 87 9.15 -6.43 -11.51
CA SER A 87 8.15 -5.52 -10.95
C SER A 87 8.45 -4.05 -11.29
N ILE A 88 7.45 -3.19 -11.11
CA ILE A 88 7.61 -1.73 -11.29
C ILE A 88 8.74 -1.20 -10.40
N LEU A 89 8.71 -1.53 -9.11
CA LEU A 89 9.72 -1.07 -8.16
C LEU A 89 11.11 -1.60 -8.50
N ASN A 90 11.21 -2.86 -8.92
CA ASN A 90 12.50 -3.44 -9.32
C ASN A 90 13.08 -2.75 -10.56
N ARG A 91 12.25 -2.43 -11.56
CA ARG A 91 12.70 -1.70 -12.78
C ARG A 91 13.13 -0.27 -12.49
N LEU A 92 12.47 0.41 -11.55
CA LEU A 92 12.76 1.82 -11.22
C LEU A 92 13.94 1.96 -10.26
N TYR A 93 14.06 1.08 -9.29
CA TYR A 93 14.94 1.27 -8.14
C TYR A 93 15.89 0.09 -7.86
N GLY A 94 15.71 -1.02 -8.57
CA GLY A 94 16.46 -2.24 -8.32
C GLY A 94 15.80 -3.16 -7.26
N PRO A 95 16.47 -4.26 -6.91
CA PRO A 95 15.87 -5.33 -6.12
C PRO A 95 15.67 -5.00 -4.64
N LYS A 96 16.30 -3.96 -4.12
CA LYS A 96 16.24 -3.56 -2.71
C LYS A 96 16.08 -2.06 -2.58
N LEU A 97 15.14 -1.64 -1.75
CA LEU A 97 14.83 -0.25 -1.49
C LEU A 97 14.77 0.01 0.01
N LEU A 98 15.33 1.13 0.44
CA LEU A 98 15.04 1.68 1.76
C LEU A 98 13.83 2.60 1.64
N VAL A 99 12.76 2.31 2.39
CA VAL A 99 11.49 3.06 2.34
C VAL A 99 11.11 3.58 3.72
N ASN A 100 10.25 4.60 3.75
CA ASN A 100 9.66 5.09 5.00
C ASN A 100 8.43 4.27 5.38
N SER A 101 8.03 4.33 6.65
CA SER A 101 6.86 3.60 7.14
C SER A 101 6.04 4.44 8.10
N PHE A 102 4.74 4.58 7.82
CA PHE A 102 3.77 5.37 8.60
C PHE A 102 2.43 4.63 8.74
N HIS A 103 2.47 3.30 8.84
CA HIS A 103 1.24 2.51 8.86
C HIS A 103 1.18 1.58 10.08
N ARG A 104 -0.05 1.18 10.43
CA ARG A 104 -0.37 0.21 11.48
C ARG A 104 -1.18 -0.96 10.93
N ASP A 105 -1.71 -0.78 9.73
CA ASP A 105 -2.48 -1.77 9.01
C ASP A 105 -1.69 -2.16 7.75
N CYS A 106 -1.85 -3.38 7.29
CA CYS A 106 -1.14 -3.88 6.10
C CYS A 106 -1.99 -4.88 5.32
N ALA A 107 -1.67 -5.07 4.05
CA ALA A 107 -2.17 -6.20 3.29
C ALA A 107 -1.51 -7.50 3.81
N ASP A 108 -2.28 -8.55 4.07
CA ASP A 108 -1.78 -9.87 4.45
C ASP A 108 -2.10 -10.95 3.42
N ALA A 109 -3.17 -10.75 2.63
CA ALA A 109 -3.48 -11.59 1.48
C ALA A 109 -3.97 -10.75 0.31
N VAL A 110 -3.62 -11.17 -0.91
CA VAL A 110 -4.03 -10.48 -2.14
C VAL A 110 -5.10 -11.25 -2.90
N GLY A 111 -5.90 -10.52 -3.69
CA GLY A 111 -6.90 -11.14 -4.55
C GLY A 111 -6.30 -11.93 -5.72
N PRO A 112 -7.13 -12.71 -6.45
CA PRO A 112 -6.66 -13.69 -7.44
C PRO A 112 -5.93 -13.07 -8.64
N ASP A 113 -6.27 -11.83 -9.01
CA ASP A 113 -5.67 -11.13 -10.14
C ASP A 113 -4.56 -10.13 -9.74
N VAL A 114 -4.08 -10.23 -8.51
CA VAL A 114 -3.04 -9.39 -7.95
C VAL A 114 -1.75 -10.20 -7.74
N LYS A 115 -0.62 -9.55 -7.90
CA LYS A 115 0.71 -10.05 -7.54
C LYS A 115 1.24 -9.23 -6.38
N VAL A 116 1.83 -9.88 -5.39
CA VAL A 116 2.72 -9.21 -4.43
C VAL A 116 4.03 -8.95 -5.15
N THR A 117 4.48 -7.71 -5.16
CA THR A 117 5.67 -7.28 -5.91
C THR A 117 6.76 -6.66 -5.04
N ALA A 118 6.49 -6.43 -3.76
CA ALA A 118 7.54 -6.18 -2.77
C ALA A 118 7.10 -6.60 -1.36
N ARG A 119 8.09 -7.00 -0.56
CA ARG A 119 7.91 -7.30 0.87
C ARG A 119 9.03 -6.71 1.70
N SER A 120 8.70 -6.35 2.94
CA SER A 120 9.69 -6.08 3.98
C SER A 120 10.39 -7.37 4.43
N LEU A 121 11.49 -7.24 5.15
CA LEU A 121 12.27 -8.40 5.62
C LEU A 121 11.50 -9.29 6.62
N ASP A 122 10.50 -8.76 7.28
CA ASP A 122 9.58 -9.50 8.17
C ASP A 122 8.32 -10.01 7.45
N GLY A 123 8.26 -9.84 6.12
CA GLY A 123 7.26 -10.47 5.27
C GLY A 123 6.00 -9.63 4.99
N ILE A 124 5.90 -8.40 5.53
CA ILE A 124 4.78 -7.51 5.25
C ILE A 124 4.73 -7.17 3.74
N ILE A 125 3.54 -7.15 3.18
CA ILE A 125 3.31 -6.77 1.77
C ILE A 125 3.47 -5.26 1.65
N GLU A 126 4.47 -4.82 0.89
CA GLU A 126 4.81 -3.42 0.69
C GLU A 126 4.43 -2.88 -0.69
N ALA A 127 4.24 -3.76 -1.66
CA ALA A 127 3.73 -3.39 -2.98
C ALA A 127 2.95 -4.53 -3.63
N ILE A 128 1.94 -4.16 -4.41
CA ILE A 128 1.15 -5.06 -5.24
C ILE A 128 0.94 -4.46 -6.64
N GLU A 129 0.79 -5.34 -7.62
CA GLU A 129 0.45 -5.00 -9.01
C GLU A 129 -0.67 -5.90 -9.51
N HIS A 130 -1.62 -5.34 -10.25
CA HIS A 130 -2.60 -6.14 -10.98
C HIS A 130 -1.93 -6.84 -12.16
N LYS A 131 -2.30 -8.09 -12.44
CA LYS A 131 -1.60 -8.94 -13.44
C LYS A 131 -1.68 -8.40 -14.86
N THR A 132 -2.72 -7.65 -15.22
CA THR A 132 -3.00 -7.26 -16.61
C THR A 132 -3.43 -5.80 -16.79
N LEU A 133 -3.89 -5.13 -15.74
CA LEU A 133 -4.34 -3.74 -15.79
C LEU A 133 -3.28 -2.81 -15.17
N PRO A 134 -3.24 -1.53 -15.57
CA PRO A 134 -2.30 -0.55 -15.03
C PRO A 134 -2.69 -0.09 -13.63
N VAL A 135 -2.80 -1.04 -12.71
CA VAL A 135 -3.16 -0.80 -11.30
C VAL A 135 -2.03 -1.35 -10.43
N PHE A 136 -1.46 -0.50 -9.61
CA PHE A 136 -0.43 -0.86 -8.65
C PHE A 136 -0.53 -0.02 -7.39
N SER A 137 0.06 -0.49 -6.32
CA SER A 137 0.05 0.27 -5.07
C SER A 137 1.22 -0.08 -4.16
N VAL A 138 1.57 0.88 -3.30
CA VAL A 138 2.67 0.78 -2.34
C VAL A 138 2.19 1.14 -0.94
N GLN A 139 2.71 0.44 0.07
CA GLN A 139 2.35 0.69 1.47
C GLN A 139 3.10 1.88 2.06
N PHE A 140 4.33 2.12 1.63
CA PHE A 140 5.14 3.27 2.02
C PHE A 140 4.66 4.57 1.35
N HIS A 141 5.28 5.71 1.71
CA HIS A 141 4.93 7.05 1.25
C HIS A 141 6.00 7.62 0.30
N PRO A 142 5.94 7.33 -1.03
CA PRO A 142 6.90 7.85 -1.99
C PRO A 142 6.88 9.38 -2.09
N GLU A 143 5.74 10.04 -1.80
CA GLU A 143 5.63 11.50 -1.78
C GLU A 143 6.50 12.16 -0.69
N ARG A 144 6.93 11.38 0.31
CA ARG A 144 7.83 11.81 1.38
C ARG A 144 9.28 11.40 1.14
N MET A 145 9.56 10.69 0.05
CA MET A 145 10.90 10.22 -0.33
C MET A 145 11.54 11.17 -1.36
N ARG A 146 11.49 12.47 -1.08
CA ARG A 146 12.06 13.53 -1.91
C ARG A 146 13.02 14.35 -1.07
N GLY A 147 14.09 14.84 -1.70
CA GLY A 147 15.12 15.64 -1.01
C GLY A 147 14.59 16.93 -0.37
N ASP A 148 13.46 17.45 -0.84
CA ASP A 148 12.78 18.65 -0.33
C ASP A 148 11.61 18.33 0.63
N ALA A 149 11.36 17.07 0.93
CA ALA A 149 10.31 16.68 1.88
C ALA A 149 10.68 17.03 3.32
N PRO A 150 9.68 17.34 4.21
CA PRO A 150 9.96 17.74 5.59
C PRO A 150 10.75 16.71 6.42
N ASN A 151 10.65 15.44 6.08
CA ASN A 151 11.45 14.35 6.66
C ASN A 151 11.86 13.41 5.51
N PRO A 152 12.87 13.76 4.73
CA PRO A 152 13.28 12.95 3.61
C PRO A 152 13.80 11.60 4.10
N ALA A 153 13.24 10.52 3.56
CA ALA A 153 13.79 9.19 3.76
C ALA A 153 15.14 9.11 3.03
N PHE A 154 16.12 8.45 3.63
CA PHE A 154 17.41 8.14 2.98
C PHE A 154 17.25 6.98 1.99
N GLY A 155 16.23 7.01 1.17
CA GLY A 155 15.93 6.01 0.15
C GLY A 155 16.03 6.61 -1.25
N PRO A 156 15.62 5.87 -2.26
CA PRO A 156 15.55 6.38 -3.63
C PRO A 156 14.55 7.54 -3.73
N ASP A 157 14.72 8.38 -4.74
CA ASP A 157 13.78 9.48 -5.01
C ASP A 157 12.42 8.92 -5.44
N GLY A 158 11.41 9.09 -4.60
CA GLY A 158 10.04 8.66 -4.86
C GLY A 158 9.38 9.30 -6.09
N THR A 159 9.95 10.40 -6.60
CA THR A 159 9.45 11.11 -7.79
C THR A 159 9.42 10.22 -9.04
N GLU A 160 10.33 9.26 -9.16
CA GLU A 160 10.38 8.34 -10.30
C GLU A 160 9.12 7.46 -10.39
N LEU A 161 8.53 7.08 -9.26
CA LEU A 161 7.28 6.31 -9.24
C LEU A 161 6.10 7.15 -9.74
N PHE A 162 6.06 8.44 -9.42
CA PHE A 162 5.03 9.36 -9.93
C PHE A 162 5.21 9.63 -11.42
N LYS A 163 6.43 9.80 -11.91
CA LYS A 163 6.70 9.92 -13.35
C LYS A 163 6.21 8.70 -14.10
N TYR A 164 6.55 7.51 -13.61
CA TYR A 164 6.06 6.26 -14.18
C TYR A 164 4.53 6.22 -14.23
N PHE A 165 3.85 6.63 -13.16
CA PHE A 165 2.38 6.67 -13.13
C PHE A 165 1.81 7.65 -14.15
N VAL A 166 2.38 8.85 -14.26
CA VAL A 166 1.95 9.87 -15.26
C VAL A 166 2.13 9.37 -16.69
N ASP A 167 3.22 8.65 -16.96
CA ASP A 167 3.49 8.08 -18.29
C ASP A 167 2.49 6.96 -18.68
N LEU A 168 1.75 6.40 -17.72
CA LEU A 168 0.65 5.46 -17.97
C LEU A 168 -0.67 6.16 -18.34
N CYS A 169 -0.84 7.44 -17.99
CA CYS A 169 -2.07 8.20 -18.22
C CYS A 169 -2.16 8.78 -19.62
#